data_3b20d5e905efba298cc95291089281a4
#
_entry.id   3b20d5e905efba298cc95291089281a4
#
_cell.length_a   1.000
_cell.length_b   1.000
_cell.length_c   1.000
_cell.angle_alpha   90.00
_cell.angle_beta   90.00
_cell.angle_gamma   90.00
#
_symmetry.space_group_name_H-M   'P 1'
#
loop_
_entity.id
_entity.type
_entity.pdbx_description
1 polymer ?
#
loop_
_entity_poly.entity_id
_entity_poly.type
_entity_poly.pdbx_seq_one_letter_code
_entity_poly.pdbx_strand_id
1 'polypeptide(L)'
;AEEAKIPYLLNTMVTNISLLPDGRKKVIAMNKEDGLLEIETETVILAMGCRERSRGALNIPGSRPAGIYSAGTAQYYVNIRGRMPGKNVVILGSGDIGLIMARRMVLEGAKVQCVAELRPQSGGLKRNIVQCLDDFNIPLYLNTTVAQIHGRDRVEGVTLTKVDDNGKPIPGSEWEVPCDTLLLSCGLIPENELTRGLGADMDGKTGGPVVGENLECTIPGVFACGNVLHVHELVDHVSAEAEKAGNY
;
A
#
# COMPACT_ATOMS: atom_id res chain seq x y z
N ALA A 1 -20.82 12.84 6.12
CA ALA A 1 -20.74 13.06 7.57
C ALA A 1 -21.42 14.36 7.99
N GLU A 2 -21.10 15.49 7.34
CA GLU A 2 -21.66 16.80 7.72
C GLU A 2 -23.20 16.86 7.58
N GLU A 3 -23.75 16.40 6.46
CA GLU A 3 -25.21 16.37 6.23
C GLU A 3 -25.92 15.45 7.25
N ALA A 4 -25.32 14.31 7.58
CA ALA A 4 -25.85 13.36 8.56
C ALA A 4 -25.52 13.73 10.01
N LYS A 5 -24.82 14.85 10.25
CA LYS A 5 -24.37 15.31 11.57
C LYS A 5 -23.60 14.25 12.38
N ILE A 6 -22.84 13.40 11.68
CA ILE A 6 -22.02 12.39 12.32
C ILE A 6 -20.78 13.07 12.93
N PRO A 7 -20.53 12.96 14.24
CA PRO A 7 -19.33 13.51 14.85
C PRO A 7 -18.09 12.78 14.33
N TYR A 8 -17.03 13.53 14.08
CA TYR A 8 -15.74 12.98 13.68
C TYR A 8 -14.60 13.78 14.32
N LEU A 9 -13.50 13.09 14.59
CA LEU A 9 -12.31 13.67 15.19
C LEU A 9 -11.19 13.69 14.14
N LEU A 10 -10.79 14.88 13.73
CA LEU A 10 -9.64 15.08 12.81
C LEU A 10 -8.31 15.01 13.56
N ASN A 11 -7.24 14.68 12.83
CA ASN A 11 -5.88 14.60 13.38
C ASN A 11 -5.78 13.73 14.65
N THR A 12 -6.67 12.74 14.77
CA THR A 12 -6.78 11.85 15.92
C THR A 12 -6.35 10.45 15.52
N MET A 13 -5.41 9.87 16.25
CA MET A 13 -4.89 8.53 16.00
C MET A 13 -5.41 7.56 17.07
N VAL A 14 -6.03 6.47 16.64
CA VAL A 14 -6.35 5.34 17.52
C VAL A 14 -5.06 4.54 17.74
N THR A 15 -4.70 4.32 18.98
CA THR A 15 -3.45 3.64 19.37
C THR A 15 -3.70 2.26 19.96
N ASN A 16 -4.88 2.03 20.51
CA ASN A 16 -5.25 0.73 21.08
C ASN A 16 -6.76 0.53 21.08
N ILE A 17 -7.19 -0.74 20.99
CA ILE A 17 -8.56 -1.16 21.23
C ILE A 17 -8.48 -2.40 22.12
N SER A 18 -9.25 -2.45 23.19
CA SER A 18 -9.29 -3.56 24.13
C SER A 18 -10.72 -3.91 24.52
N LEU A 19 -10.92 -5.14 24.98
CA LEU A 19 -12.22 -5.60 25.50
C LEU A 19 -12.32 -5.25 26.99
N LEU A 20 -13.49 -4.78 27.42
CA LEU A 20 -13.87 -4.59 28.80
C LEU A 20 -14.54 -5.86 29.34
N PRO A 21 -14.56 -6.06 30.68
CA PRO A 21 -15.18 -7.23 31.30
C PRO A 21 -16.68 -7.42 31.00
N ASP A 22 -17.37 -6.34 30.66
CA ASP A 22 -18.80 -6.33 30.29
C ASP A 22 -19.06 -6.55 28.79
N GLY A 23 -18.00 -6.79 28.00
CA GLY A 23 -18.08 -7.00 26.55
C GLY A 23 -18.04 -5.75 25.69
N ARG A 24 -18.08 -4.56 26.30
CA ARG A 24 -17.83 -3.30 25.57
C ARG A 24 -16.36 -3.20 25.13
N LYS A 25 -16.08 -2.28 24.25
CA LYS A 25 -14.74 -2.01 23.72
C LYS A 25 -14.28 -0.67 24.25
N LYS A 26 -13.01 -0.62 24.68
CA LYS A 26 -12.32 0.60 25.06
C LYS A 26 -11.35 0.97 23.96
N VAL A 27 -11.61 2.09 23.30
CA VAL A 27 -10.76 2.66 22.25
C VAL A 27 -9.91 3.75 22.88
N ILE A 28 -8.59 3.63 22.73
CA ILE A 28 -7.63 4.64 23.13
C ILE A 28 -7.21 5.42 21.87
N ALA A 29 -7.45 6.71 21.89
CA ALA A 29 -7.05 7.61 20.82
C ALA A 29 -6.25 8.79 21.37
N MET A 30 -5.52 9.47 20.51
CA MET A 30 -4.76 10.67 20.88
C MET A 30 -4.75 11.71 19.78
N ASN A 31 -4.80 12.96 20.16
CA ASN A 31 -4.57 14.10 19.29
C ASN A 31 -3.84 15.21 20.05
N LYS A 32 -3.53 16.30 19.34
CA LYS A 32 -2.78 17.43 19.93
C LYS A 32 -3.64 18.31 20.85
N GLU A 33 -4.94 18.37 20.59
CA GLU A 33 -5.87 19.30 21.25
C GLU A 33 -6.39 18.73 22.56
N ASP A 34 -6.87 17.49 22.53
CA ASP A 34 -7.50 16.81 23.68
C ASP A 34 -6.54 15.91 24.45
N GLY A 35 -5.35 15.62 23.87
CA GLY A 35 -4.39 14.67 24.45
C GLY A 35 -4.84 13.23 24.29
N LEU A 36 -4.87 12.48 25.38
CA LEU A 36 -5.32 11.08 25.41
C LEU A 36 -6.84 11.02 25.61
N LEU A 37 -7.51 10.32 24.71
CA LEU A 37 -8.94 10.06 24.75
C LEU A 37 -9.23 8.59 25.05
N GLU A 38 -10.14 8.33 25.96
CA GLU A 38 -10.68 6.99 26.23
C GLU A 38 -12.16 6.98 25.85
N ILE A 39 -12.52 6.13 24.90
CA ILE A 39 -13.88 6.01 24.38
C ILE A 39 -14.37 4.58 24.64
N GLU A 40 -15.47 4.45 25.34
CA GLU A 40 -16.14 3.17 25.54
C GLU A 40 -17.33 3.05 24.59
N THR A 41 -17.44 1.91 23.92
CA THR A 41 -18.47 1.65 22.93
C THR A 41 -18.90 0.19 22.89
N GLU A 42 -20.11 -0.08 22.44
CA GLU A 42 -20.61 -1.44 22.24
C GLU A 42 -20.09 -2.04 20.93
N THR A 43 -19.90 -1.21 19.89
CA THR A 43 -19.50 -1.68 18.56
C THR A 43 -18.32 -0.88 18.04
N VAL A 44 -17.49 -1.50 17.19
CA VAL A 44 -16.39 -0.88 16.46
C VAL A 44 -16.42 -1.37 15.01
N ILE A 45 -16.35 -0.45 14.06
CA ILE A 45 -16.13 -0.76 12.65
C ILE A 45 -14.67 -0.42 12.32
N LEU A 46 -13.89 -1.43 11.95
CA LEU A 46 -12.51 -1.29 11.53
C LEU A 46 -12.47 -0.96 10.04
N ALA A 47 -12.03 0.24 9.70
CA ALA A 47 -11.96 0.75 8.32
C ALA A 47 -10.62 1.43 8.05
N MET A 48 -9.52 0.91 8.65
CA MET A 48 -8.19 1.53 8.61
C MET A 48 -7.49 1.41 7.26
N GLY A 49 -8.04 0.63 6.32
CA GLY A 49 -7.45 0.46 4.99
C GLY A 49 -6.20 -0.42 4.97
N CYS A 50 -5.25 -0.05 4.13
CA CYS A 50 -4.01 -0.79 3.91
C CYS A 50 -2.83 0.17 3.74
N ARG A 51 -1.60 -0.37 3.85
CA ARG A 51 -0.35 0.33 3.53
C ARG A 51 0.40 -0.36 2.41
N GLU A 52 1.22 0.38 1.69
CA GLU A 52 2.10 -0.18 0.67
C GLU A 52 3.27 -0.95 1.29
N ARG A 53 3.72 -1.98 0.61
CA ARG A 53 4.94 -2.70 0.98
C ARG A 53 6.16 -1.81 0.81
N SER A 54 6.86 -1.57 1.90
CA SER A 54 8.12 -0.83 1.91
C SER A 54 9.29 -1.69 1.43
N ARG A 55 10.44 -1.04 1.15
CA ARG A 55 11.69 -1.74 0.84
C ARG A 55 12.05 -2.79 1.90
N GLY A 56 11.81 -2.48 3.19
CA GLY A 56 12.08 -3.41 4.29
C GLY A 56 11.19 -4.66 4.25
N ALA A 57 9.91 -4.49 3.94
CA ALA A 57 8.97 -5.61 3.79
C ALA A 57 9.29 -6.49 2.55
N LEU A 58 9.91 -5.91 1.53
CA LEU A 58 10.32 -6.63 0.31
C LEU A 58 11.71 -7.26 0.44
N ASN A 59 12.46 -6.95 1.49
CA ASN A 59 13.83 -7.43 1.71
C ASN A 59 14.78 -7.21 0.50
N ILE A 60 14.62 -6.11 -0.23
CA ILE A 60 15.48 -5.81 -1.38
C ILE A 60 16.93 -5.61 -0.90
N PRO A 61 17.92 -6.36 -1.43
CA PRO A 61 19.32 -6.22 -1.04
C PRO A 61 19.91 -4.86 -1.39
N GLY A 62 21.07 -4.56 -0.80
CA GLY A 62 21.86 -3.36 -1.07
C GLY A 62 21.73 -2.27 -0.02
N SER A 63 22.16 -1.08 -0.37
CA SER A 63 22.20 0.10 0.50
C SER A 63 20.79 0.66 0.80
N ARG A 64 20.71 1.57 1.78
CA ARG A 64 19.44 2.25 2.17
C ARG A 64 19.56 3.77 2.05
N PRO A 65 19.86 4.29 0.86
CA PRO A 65 19.99 5.72 0.64
C PRO A 65 18.62 6.40 0.53
N ALA A 66 18.59 7.73 0.48
CA ALA A 66 17.41 8.48 0.05
C ALA A 66 17.05 8.13 -1.41
N GLY A 67 15.81 8.39 -1.83
CA GLY A 67 15.35 8.13 -3.21
C GLY A 67 14.58 6.82 -3.39
N ILE A 68 14.31 6.08 -2.31
CA ILE A 68 13.46 4.89 -2.36
C ILE A 68 12.11 5.26 -1.75
N TYR A 69 11.04 5.16 -2.54
CA TYR A 69 9.68 5.50 -2.12
C TYR A 69 8.69 4.41 -2.53
N SER A 70 7.62 4.24 -1.78
CA SER A 70 6.44 3.58 -2.33
C SER A 70 5.79 4.45 -3.39
N ALA A 71 5.06 3.86 -4.33
CA ALA A 71 4.43 4.60 -5.42
C ALA A 71 3.39 5.62 -4.90
N GLY A 72 2.62 5.27 -3.87
CA GLY A 72 1.66 6.18 -3.25
C GLY A 72 2.35 7.33 -2.49
N THR A 73 3.50 7.10 -1.84
CA THR A 73 4.30 8.19 -1.26
C THR A 73 4.79 9.15 -2.33
N ALA A 74 5.28 8.62 -3.46
CA ALA A 74 5.68 9.46 -4.59
C ALA A 74 4.50 10.24 -5.17
N GLN A 75 3.33 9.62 -5.30
CA GLN A 75 2.09 10.26 -5.71
C GLN A 75 1.71 11.42 -4.78
N TYR A 76 1.80 11.23 -3.49
CA TYR A 76 1.54 12.28 -2.50
C TYR A 76 2.50 13.47 -2.68
N TYR A 77 3.80 13.20 -2.85
CA TYR A 77 4.77 14.28 -3.09
C TYR A 77 4.45 15.06 -4.35
N VAL A 78 4.19 14.39 -5.46
CA VAL A 78 3.91 15.04 -6.74
C VAL A 78 2.58 15.79 -6.72
N ASN A 79 1.48 15.10 -6.33
CA ASN A 79 0.15 15.64 -6.50
C ASN A 79 -0.27 16.62 -5.39
N ILE A 80 0.20 16.41 -4.15
CA ILE A 80 -0.22 17.22 -3.00
C ILE A 80 0.85 18.24 -2.59
N ARG A 81 2.13 17.83 -2.65
CA ARG A 81 3.24 18.68 -2.21
C ARG A 81 3.92 19.47 -3.35
N GLY A 82 3.61 19.16 -4.62
CA GLY A 82 4.25 19.77 -5.78
C GLY A 82 5.77 19.55 -5.81
N ARG A 83 6.23 18.39 -5.33
CA ARG A 83 7.65 18.06 -5.22
C ARG A 83 7.97 16.78 -5.98
N MET A 84 9.01 16.84 -6.81
CA MET A 84 9.49 15.67 -7.54
C MET A 84 10.36 14.77 -6.64
N PRO A 85 10.05 13.46 -6.56
CA PRO A 85 10.89 12.48 -5.84
C PRO A 85 12.29 12.36 -6.42
N GLY A 86 12.43 12.50 -7.75
CA GLY A 86 13.68 12.48 -8.49
C GLY A 86 13.48 12.65 -9.98
N LYS A 87 14.56 12.50 -10.76
CA LYS A 87 14.60 12.78 -12.20
C LYS A 87 14.78 11.53 -13.06
N ASN A 88 15.49 10.54 -12.58
CA ASN A 88 15.75 9.27 -13.28
C ASN A 88 15.16 8.14 -12.44
N VAL A 89 14.05 7.58 -12.90
CA VAL A 89 13.19 6.72 -12.09
C VAL A 89 13.16 5.30 -12.61
N VAL A 90 13.35 4.33 -11.73
CA VAL A 90 12.99 2.93 -11.95
C VAL A 90 11.79 2.60 -11.09
N ILE A 91 10.85 1.85 -11.62
CA ILE A 91 9.64 1.41 -10.90
C ILE A 91 9.67 -0.11 -10.78
N LEU A 92 9.51 -0.63 -9.58
CA LEU A 92 9.33 -2.05 -9.32
C LEU A 92 7.86 -2.34 -9.03
N GLY A 93 7.27 -3.20 -9.86
CA GLY A 93 5.86 -3.56 -9.84
C GLY A 93 5.03 -2.82 -10.88
N SER A 94 4.23 -3.55 -11.64
CA SER A 94 3.38 -3.09 -12.74
C SER A 94 1.89 -3.14 -12.44
N GLY A 95 1.51 -3.02 -11.16
CA GLY A 95 0.13 -2.75 -10.77
C GLY A 95 -0.30 -1.34 -11.21
N ASP A 96 -1.60 -1.05 -11.18
CA ASP A 96 -2.15 0.21 -11.70
C ASP A 96 -1.48 1.45 -11.10
N ILE A 97 -1.20 1.47 -9.81
CA ILE A 97 -0.53 2.62 -9.16
C ILE A 97 0.87 2.83 -9.75
N GLY A 98 1.64 1.74 -9.96
CA GLY A 98 2.97 1.81 -10.57
C GLY A 98 2.93 2.35 -12.01
N LEU A 99 1.97 1.87 -12.81
CA LEU A 99 1.76 2.33 -14.19
C LEU A 99 1.34 3.81 -14.25
N ILE A 100 0.37 4.20 -13.42
CA ILE A 100 -0.09 5.59 -13.33
C ILE A 100 1.05 6.51 -12.90
N MET A 101 1.89 6.08 -11.95
CA MET A 101 3.04 6.85 -11.52
C MET A 101 4.13 6.93 -12.58
N ALA A 102 4.34 5.88 -13.39
CA ALA A 102 5.25 5.95 -14.53
C ALA A 102 4.87 7.10 -15.47
N ARG A 103 3.61 7.13 -15.90
CA ARG A 103 3.08 8.23 -16.71
C ARG A 103 3.20 9.58 -16.00
N ARG A 104 2.79 9.65 -14.73
CA ARG A 104 2.79 10.90 -13.96
C ARG A 104 4.18 11.49 -13.84
N MET A 105 5.18 10.68 -13.55
CA MET A 105 6.57 11.13 -13.43
C MET A 105 7.09 11.72 -14.76
N VAL A 106 6.76 11.12 -15.91
CA VAL A 106 7.14 11.64 -17.22
C VAL A 106 6.45 12.98 -17.51
N LEU A 107 5.17 13.12 -17.22
CA LEU A 107 4.43 14.37 -17.40
C LEU A 107 4.98 15.51 -16.55
N GLU A 108 5.58 15.21 -15.41
CA GLU A 108 6.27 16.17 -14.54
C GLU A 108 7.77 16.36 -14.89
N GLY A 109 8.22 15.82 -16.02
CA GLY A 109 9.57 16.04 -16.56
C GLY A 109 10.64 15.09 -16.06
N ALA A 110 10.32 14.00 -15.38
CA ALA A 110 11.26 12.93 -15.06
C ALA A 110 11.42 11.96 -16.23
N LYS A 111 12.55 11.26 -16.27
CA LYS A 111 12.79 10.14 -17.17
C LYS A 111 12.53 8.84 -16.42
N VAL A 112 11.49 8.09 -16.81
CA VAL A 112 11.27 6.73 -16.32
C VAL A 112 12.11 5.78 -17.18
N GLN A 113 13.10 5.14 -16.58
CA GLN A 113 14.03 4.25 -17.27
C GLN A 113 13.35 2.94 -17.67
N CYS A 114 12.56 2.39 -16.75
CA CYS A 114 11.78 1.17 -16.97
C CYS A 114 10.80 0.93 -15.82
N VAL A 115 9.86 0.02 -16.09
CA VAL A 115 9.06 -0.70 -15.08
C VAL A 115 9.53 -2.15 -15.07
N ALA A 116 9.88 -2.69 -13.90
CA ALA A 116 10.23 -4.09 -13.71
C ALA A 116 9.07 -4.81 -12.99
N GLU A 117 8.70 -5.98 -13.49
CA GLU A 117 7.61 -6.81 -12.96
C GLU A 117 8.12 -8.23 -12.71
N LEU A 118 7.92 -8.70 -11.48
CA LEU A 118 8.34 -10.03 -11.04
C LEU A 118 7.60 -11.14 -11.81
N ARG A 119 6.33 -10.91 -12.15
CA ARG A 119 5.46 -11.88 -12.83
C ARG A 119 5.69 -11.92 -14.33
N PRO A 120 5.25 -13.01 -15.02
CA PRO A 120 5.30 -13.10 -16.47
C PRO A 120 4.31 -12.20 -17.19
N GLN A 121 3.46 -11.49 -16.45
CA GLN A 121 2.48 -10.53 -16.97
C GLN A 121 2.30 -9.36 -16.01
N SER A 122 1.91 -8.21 -16.57
CA SER A 122 1.55 -7.03 -15.76
C SER A 122 0.30 -7.30 -14.90
N GLY A 123 0.31 -6.81 -13.67
CA GLY A 123 -0.85 -6.84 -12.78
C GLY A 123 -1.83 -5.70 -13.01
N GLY A 124 -1.48 -4.70 -13.81
CA GLY A 124 -2.33 -3.55 -14.10
C GLY A 124 -3.31 -3.79 -15.24
N LEU A 125 -4.33 -2.95 -15.32
CA LEU A 125 -5.34 -2.99 -16.39
C LEU A 125 -4.69 -2.71 -17.76
N LYS A 126 -5.14 -3.43 -18.80
CA LYS A 126 -4.60 -3.30 -20.17
C LYS A 126 -4.60 -1.83 -20.67
N ARG A 127 -5.65 -1.06 -20.36
CA ARG A 127 -5.71 0.37 -20.71
C ARG A 127 -4.57 1.17 -20.07
N ASN A 128 -4.19 0.84 -18.83
CA ASN A 128 -3.11 1.54 -18.12
C ASN A 128 -1.74 1.15 -18.67
N ILE A 129 -1.56 -0.09 -19.17
CA ILE A 129 -0.33 -0.47 -19.88
C ILE A 129 -0.17 0.42 -21.11
N VAL A 130 -1.19 0.52 -21.96
CA VAL A 130 -1.15 1.36 -23.16
C VAL A 130 -0.91 2.84 -22.81
N GLN A 131 -1.79 3.42 -21.99
CA GLN A 131 -1.77 4.87 -21.71
C GLN A 131 -0.61 5.33 -20.83
N CYS A 132 0.00 4.43 -20.07
CA CYS A 132 1.05 4.80 -19.11
C CYS A 132 2.44 4.35 -19.54
N LEU A 133 2.55 3.31 -20.35
CA LEU A 133 3.84 2.81 -20.83
C LEU A 133 4.02 2.96 -22.34
N ASP A 134 3.11 2.39 -23.16
CA ASP A 134 3.27 2.37 -24.62
C ASP A 134 3.25 3.78 -25.19
N ASP A 135 2.31 4.65 -24.80
CA ASP A 135 2.21 6.04 -25.25
C ASP A 135 3.44 6.89 -24.88
N PHE A 136 4.21 6.46 -23.88
CA PHE A 136 5.41 7.16 -23.41
C PHE A 136 6.72 6.41 -23.72
N ASN A 137 6.65 5.30 -24.46
CA ASN A 137 7.79 4.44 -24.78
C ASN A 137 8.59 4.01 -23.53
N ILE A 138 7.90 3.71 -22.42
CA ILE A 138 8.53 3.22 -21.18
C ILE A 138 8.67 1.70 -21.25
N PRO A 139 9.91 1.15 -21.15
CA PRO A 139 10.12 -0.29 -21.20
C PRO A 139 9.47 -1.01 -20.00
N LEU A 140 8.78 -2.11 -20.27
CA LEU A 140 8.27 -3.05 -19.26
C LEU A 140 9.10 -4.34 -19.31
N TYR A 141 9.80 -4.66 -18.24
CA TYR A 141 10.56 -5.89 -18.09
C TYR A 141 9.81 -6.87 -17.21
N LEU A 142 9.21 -7.87 -17.83
CA LEU A 142 8.54 -8.99 -17.14
C LEU A 142 9.56 -10.03 -16.66
N ASN A 143 9.17 -10.87 -15.70
CA ASN A 143 10.05 -11.84 -15.03
C ASN A 143 11.34 -11.18 -14.53
N THR A 144 11.22 -10.01 -13.92
CA THR A 144 12.37 -9.15 -13.58
C THR A 144 12.16 -8.53 -12.21
N THR A 145 13.20 -8.52 -11.41
CA THR A 145 13.18 -7.87 -10.09
C THR A 145 14.45 -7.06 -9.84
N VAL A 146 14.44 -6.26 -8.78
CA VAL A 146 15.63 -5.55 -8.28
C VAL A 146 16.44 -6.50 -7.41
N ALA A 147 17.64 -6.87 -7.87
CA ALA A 147 18.58 -7.71 -7.14
C ALA A 147 19.38 -6.91 -6.11
N GLN A 148 19.72 -5.65 -6.42
CA GLN A 148 20.50 -4.80 -5.54
C GLN A 148 20.25 -3.32 -5.77
N ILE A 149 20.29 -2.52 -4.68
CA ILE A 149 20.21 -1.06 -4.72
C ILE A 149 21.61 -0.51 -4.44
N HIS A 150 22.04 0.47 -5.27
CA HIS A 150 23.33 1.15 -5.18
C HIS A 150 23.14 2.61 -4.75
N GLY A 151 24.17 3.14 -4.11
CA GLY A 151 24.26 4.53 -3.67
C GLY A 151 24.50 4.64 -2.17
N ARG A 152 25.01 5.77 -1.73
CA ARG A 152 25.32 6.06 -0.33
C ARG A 152 24.33 7.04 0.27
N ASP A 153 24.32 8.27 -0.21
CA ASP A 153 23.44 9.33 0.29
C ASP A 153 22.09 9.29 -0.42
N ARG A 154 22.11 8.97 -1.71
CA ARG A 154 20.94 8.80 -2.56
C ARG A 154 21.13 7.57 -3.45
N VAL A 155 20.03 7.05 -4.00
CA VAL A 155 20.07 6.01 -5.04
C VAL A 155 20.88 6.53 -6.24
N GLU A 156 21.84 5.75 -6.70
CA GLU A 156 22.69 6.00 -7.87
C GLU A 156 22.39 5.02 -8.99
N GLY A 157 21.75 3.90 -8.65
CA GLY A 157 21.33 2.89 -9.59
C GLY A 157 20.74 1.67 -8.90
N VAL A 158 20.22 0.78 -9.71
CA VAL A 158 19.75 -0.54 -9.28
C VAL A 158 20.31 -1.62 -10.21
N THR A 159 20.60 -2.79 -9.66
CA THR A 159 20.82 -4.00 -10.46
C THR A 159 19.48 -4.70 -10.63
N LEU A 160 19.04 -4.87 -11.87
CA LEU A 160 17.91 -5.72 -12.24
C LEU A 160 18.41 -7.12 -12.57
N THR A 161 17.58 -8.12 -12.37
CA THR A 161 17.85 -9.51 -12.74
C THR A 161 16.58 -10.19 -13.22
N LYS A 162 16.72 -11.15 -14.13
CA LYS A 162 15.63 -12.05 -14.51
C LYS A 162 15.35 -13.02 -13.37
N VAL A 163 14.11 -13.48 -13.30
CA VAL A 163 13.68 -14.52 -12.36
C VAL A 163 13.12 -15.72 -13.11
N ASP A 164 13.25 -16.89 -12.49
CA ASP A 164 12.62 -18.12 -12.93
C ASP A 164 11.10 -18.16 -12.58
N ASP A 165 10.43 -19.25 -12.95
CA ASP A 165 8.99 -19.45 -12.68
C ASP A 165 8.65 -19.51 -11.18
N ASN A 166 9.65 -19.71 -10.31
CA ASN A 166 9.51 -19.67 -8.86
C ASN A 166 9.85 -18.29 -8.25
N GLY A 167 10.14 -17.30 -9.10
CA GLY A 167 10.52 -15.95 -8.68
C GLY A 167 11.96 -15.84 -8.14
N LYS A 168 12.81 -16.84 -8.38
CA LYS A 168 14.22 -16.82 -7.95
C LYS A 168 15.10 -16.15 -9.01
N PRO A 169 16.05 -15.29 -8.60
CA PRO A 169 17.01 -14.68 -9.51
C PRO A 169 17.79 -15.73 -10.34
N ILE A 170 17.91 -15.47 -11.63
CA ILE A 170 18.72 -16.29 -12.56
C ILE A 170 20.13 -15.72 -12.60
N PRO A 171 21.14 -16.45 -12.09
CA PRO A 171 22.53 -15.97 -12.08
C PRO A 171 23.04 -15.68 -13.51
N GLY A 172 23.76 -14.56 -13.64
CA GLY A 172 24.32 -14.12 -14.93
C GLY A 172 23.34 -13.37 -15.83
N SER A 173 22.12 -13.09 -15.33
CA SER A 173 21.11 -12.29 -16.05
C SER A 173 21.03 -10.84 -15.55
N GLU A 174 21.97 -10.45 -14.70
CA GLU A 174 21.99 -9.14 -14.05
C GLU A 174 22.43 -8.03 -15.02
N TRP A 175 21.81 -6.85 -14.89
CA TRP A 175 22.27 -5.63 -15.55
C TRP A 175 22.01 -4.41 -14.67
N GLU A 176 22.82 -3.40 -14.80
CA GLU A 176 22.69 -2.14 -14.05
C GLU A 176 21.81 -1.12 -14.80
N VAL A 177 20.97 -0.43 -14.03
CA VAL A 177 20.16 0.70 -14.51
C VAL A 177 20.47 1.92 -13.64
N PRO A 178 21.14 2.94 -14.19
CA PRO A 178 21.38 4.20 -13.48
C PRO A 178 20.06 4.92 -13.20
N CYS A 179 19.84 5.27 -11.93
CA CYS A 179 18.66 6.03 -11.50
C CYS A 179 18.94 6.77 -10.21
N ASP A 180 18.21 7.82 -9.93
CA ASP A 180 18.25 8.56 -8.66
C ASP A 180 17.05 8.25 -7.76
N THR A 181 16.09 7.46 -8.28
CA THR A 181 14.84 7.16 -7.59
C THR A 181 14.35 5.75 -7.96
N LEU A 182 14.02 4.99 -6.92
CA LEU A 182 13.33 3.70 -7.03
C LEU A 182 11.93 3.83 -6.44
N LEU A 183 10.89 3.62 -7.24
CA LEU A 183 9.51 3.53 -6.78
C LEU A 183 9.09 2.07 -6.63
N LEU A 184 8.43 1.77 -5.51
CA LEU A 184 7.95 0.44 -5.16
C LEU A 184 6.42 0.40 -5.29
N SER A 185 5.92 -0.43 -6.19
CA SER A 185 4.49 -0.71 -6.40
C SER A 185 4.22 -2.22 -6.30
N CYS A 186 4.64 -2.82 -5.17
CA CYS A 186 4.73 -4.27 -4.99
C CYS A 186 3.61 -4.85 -4.12
N GLY A 187 2.44 -4.25 -4.15
CA GLY A 187 1.27 -4.68 -3.40
C GLY A 187 1.08 -3.96 -2.07
N LEU A 188 -0.05 -4.26 -1.47
CA LEU A 188 -0.58 -3.62 -0.28
C LEU A 188 -0.66 -4.63 0.88
N ILE A 189 -0.64 -4.13 2.10
CA ILE A 189 -0.77 -4.90 3.33
C ILE A 189 -1.95 -4.32 4.12
N PRO A 190 -3.03 -5.08 4.38
CA PRO A 190 -4.10 -4.64 5.26
C PRO A 190 -3.59 -4.22 6.64
N GLU A 191 -4.09 -3.08 7.14
CA GLU A 191 -3.66 -2.50 8.42
C GLU A 191 -4.40 -3.16 9.59
N ASN A 192 -3.79 -4.14 10.21
CA ASN A 192 -4.44 -5.01 11.21
C ASN A 192 -3.71 -5.11 12.56
N GLU A 193 -2.88 -4.14 12.93
CA GLU A 193 -2.26 -4.13 14.25
C GLU A 193 -3.31 -4.05 15.37
N LEU A 194 -4.30 -3.17 15.24
CA LEU A 194 -5.39 -3.01 16.22
C LEU A 194 -6.29 -4.26 16.26
N THR A 195 -6.58 -4.84 15.11
CA THR A 195 -7.38 -6.06 14.99
C THR A 195 -6.72 -7.25 15.69
N ARG A 196 -5.41 -7.43 15.47
CA ARG A 196 -4.62 -8.46 16.17
C ARG A 196 -4.52 -8.19 17.67
N GLY A 197 -4.40 -6.92 18.06
CA GLY A 197 -4.37 -6.51 19.47
C GLY A 197 -5.64 -6.87 20.23
N LEU A 198 -6.80 -6.90 19.54
CA LEU A 198 -8.08 -7.37 20.07
C LEU A 198 -8.16 -8.90 20.22
N GLY A 199 -7.26 -9.66 19.58
CA GLY A 199 -7.30 -11.12 19.54
C GLY A 199 -8.27 -11.71 18.52
N ALA A 200 -8.67 -10.95 17.49
CA ALA A 200 -9.48 -11.47 16.40
C ALA A 200 -8.70 -12.46 15.54
N ASP A 201 -9.38 -13.50 15.04
CA ASP A 201 -8.79 -14.46 14.11
C ASP A 201 -8.47 -13.79 12.77
N MET A 202 -7.31 -14.15 12.22
CA MET A 202 -6.79 -13.56 10.98
C MET A 202 -6.76 -14.56 9.85
N ASP A 203 -7.22 -14.17 8.66
CA ASP A 203 -7.08 -14.97 7.44
C ASP A 203 -5.65 -14.83 6.87
N GLY A 204 -4.97 -15.98 6.72
CA GLY A 204 -3.59 -16.01 6.24
C GLY A 204 -3.42 -15.67 4.74
N LYS A 205 -4.49 -15.69 3.94
CA LYS A 205 -4.46 -15.37 2.52
C LYS A 205 -4.67 -13.88 2.26
N THR A 206 -5.69 -13.30 2.90
CA THR A 206 -6.02 -11.89 2.73
C THR A 206 -5.19 -10.98 3.63
N GLY A 207 -4.73 -11.49 4.78
CA GLY A 207 -4.08 -10.70 5.84
C GLY A 207 -5.05 -9.84 6.64
N GLY A 208 -6.36 -9.93 6.36
CA GLY A 208 -7.43 -9.31 7.12
C GLY A 208 -8.01 -10.22 8.20
N PRO A 209 -8.98 -9.75 9.01
CA PRO A 209 -9.68 -10.59 9.96
C PRO A 209 -10.60 -11.60 9.27
N VAL A 210 -10.83 -12.72 9.94
CA VAL A 210 -11.92 -13.65 9.60
C VAL A 210 -13.24 -13.02 9.99
N VAL A 211 -14.17 -12.91 9.04
CA VAL A 211 -15.48 -12.30 9.25
C VAL A 211 -16.62 -13.21 8.80
N GLY A 212 -17.77 -13.05 9.46
CA GLY A 212 -19.04 -13.66 9.05
C GLY A 212 -19.67 -12.93 7.84
N GLU A 213 -20.87 -13.40 7.45
CA GLU A 213 -21.62 -12.81 6.33
C GLU A 213 -21.95 -11.32 6.54
N ASN A 214 -22.14 -10.90 7.79
CA ASN A 214 -22.42 -9.53 8.20
C ASN A 214 -21.17 -8.66 8.41
N LEU A 215 -19.98 -9.16 8.04
CA LEU A 215 -18.67 -8.53 8.23
C LEU A 215 -18.24 -8.37 9.70
N GLU A 216 -18.90 -9.07 10.63
CA GLU A 216 -18.49 -9.17 12.02
C GLU A 216 -17.30 -10.12 12.16
N CYS A 217 -16.28 -9.66 12.89
CA CYS A 217 -15.10 -10.46 13.21
C CYS A 217 -15.43 -11.56 14.23
N THR A 218 -14.45 -12.38 14.60
CA THR A 218 -14.61 -13.39 15.68
C THR A 218 -14.81 -12.78 17.08
N ILE A 219 -14.65 -11.47 17.20
CA ILE A 219 -14.93 -10.70 18.42
C ILE A 219 -16.30 -10.04 18.27
N PRO A 220 -17.31 -10.37 19.11
CA PRO A 220 -18.66 -9.83 19.02
C PRO A 220 -18.69 -8.30 19.05
N GLY A 221 -19.45 -7.69 18.13
CA GLY A 221 -19.59 -6.24 17.98
C GLY A 221 -18.36 -5.55 17.37
N VAL A 222 -17.43 -6.30 16.78
CA VAL A 222 -16.31 -5.75 15.99
C VAL A 222 -16.47 -6.15 14.53
N PHE A 223 -16.61 -5.16 13.67
CA PHE A 223 -16.81 -5.33 12.23
C PHE A 223 -15.57 -4.83 11.47
N ALA A 224 -15.35 -5.35 10.25
CA ALA A 224 -14.27 -4.89 9.38
C ALA A 224 -14.75 -4.77 7.94
N CYS A 225 -14.37 -3.69 7.26
CA CYS A 225 -14.73 -3.46 5.86
C CYS A 225 -13.63 -2.72 5.09
N GLY A 226 -13.64 -2.87 3.77
CA GLY A 226 -12.67 -2.27 2.87
C GLY A 226 -11.28 -2.90 2.96
N ASN A 227 -10.23 -2.14 2.65
CA ASN A 227 -8.87 -2.67 2.50
C ASN A 227 -8.22 -3.19 3.78
N VAL A 228 -8.81 -2.97 4.94
CA VAL A 228 -8.40 -3.63 6.20
C VAL A 228 -8.81 -5.11 6.21
N LEU A 229 -9.93 -5.44 5.54
CA LEU A 229 -10.43 -6.81 5.42
C LEU A 229 -9.67 -7.58 4.31
N HIS A 230 -9.67 -7.03 3.11
CA HIS A 230 -8.82 -7.48 2.00
C HIS A 230 -8.63 -6.33 1.00
N VAL A 231 -7.59 -6.41 0.18
CA VAL A 231 -7.31 -5.36 -0.80
C VAL A 231 -8.28 -5.46 -1.97
N HIS A 232 -9.03 -4.40 -2.22
CA HIS A 232 -9.94 -4.27 -3.34
C HIS A 232 -9.28 -3.59 -4.55
N GLU A 233 -9.68 -3.98 -5.75
CA GLU A 233 -9.26 -3.31 -6.99
C GLU A 233 -10.08 -2.05 -7.28
N LEU A 234 -11.36 -2.01 -6.85
CA LEU A 234 -12.30 -0.92 -7.11
C LEU A 234 -12.92 -0.41 -5.81
N VAL A 235 -13.02 0.92 -5.70
CA VAL A 235 -13.62 1.59 -4.55
C VAL A 235 -15.13 1.28 -4.40
N ASP A 236 -15.80 0.91 -5.46
CA ASP A 236 -17.23 0.54 -5.43
C ASP A 236 -17.47 -0.67 -4.52
N HIS A 237 -16.57 -1.66 -4.53
CA HIS A 237 -16.63 -2.80 -3.62
C HIS A 237 -16.41 -2.38 -2.16
N VAL A 238 -15.46 -1.47 -1.92
CA VAL A 238 -15.22 -0.90 -0.58
C VAL A 238 -16.46 -0.20 -0.05
N SER A 239 -17.14 0.58 -0.90
CA SER A 239 -18.36 1.29 -0.53
C SER A 239 -19.51 0.34 -0.19
N ALA A 240 -19.71 -0.71 -0.98
CA ALA A 240 -20.72 -1.72 -0.73
C ALA A 240 -20.47 -2.51 0.58
N GLU A 241 -19.22 -2.84 0.88
CA GLU A 241 -18.85 -3.45 2.16
C GLU A 241 -19.10 -2.51 3.34
N ALA A 242 -18.72 -1.23 3.19
CA ALA A 242 -18.92 -0.23 4.24
C ALA A 242 -20.41 -0.02 4.54
N GLU A 243 -21.26 0.03 3.50
CA GLU A 243 -22.72 0.12 3.64
C GLU A 243 -23.27 -1.13 4.36
N LYS A 244 -22.80 -2.32 3.98
CA LYS A 244 -23.22 -3.57 4.63
C LYS A 244 -22.84 -3.60 6.11
N ALA A 245 -21.60 -3.23 6.46
CA ALA A 245 -21.14 -3.19 7.84
C ALA A 245 -21.86 -2.14 8.68
N GLY A 246 -22.29 -1.03 8.07
CA GLY A 246 -23.00 0.07 8.75
C GLY A 246 -24.48 -0.20 8.97
N ASN A 247 -25.10 -1.09 8.20
CA ASN A 247 -26.53 -1.42 8.28
C ASN A 247 -26.84 -2.60 9.20
N TYR A 248 -25.84 -3.27 9.72
CA TYR A 248 -25.99 -4.40 10.62
C TYR A 248 -25.88 -4.00 12.08
#